data_eaf95965f3cbb5efd711c9e6dd8f7d01
#
_entry.id   eaf95965f3cbb5efd711c9e6dd8f7d01
#
_cell.length_a   1.000
_cell.length_b   1.000
_cell.length_c   1.000
_cell.angle_alpha   90.00
_cell.angle_beta   90.00
_cell.angle_gamma   90.00
#
_symmetry.space_group_name_H-M   'P 1'
#
loop_
_entity.id
_entity.type
_entity.pdbx_description
1 polymer ?
#
loop_
_entity_poly.entity_id
_entity_poly.type
_entity_poly.pdbx_seq_one_letter_code
_entity_poly.pdbx_strand_id
1 'polypeptide(L)'
;MKKILYIFIVLYSSFCFSQNIFLTEAKEIHANNDKFLYALTEEPKTDAQYLGKIEVSGFSNDDAAVFSEIYKKAKSIGGNSYFMKPAENIEGNSTFNPHHYILYIYYKEKQTIPQKENTVYLINPEKEIEVRINNKKIKLPQRSFLRLDLTQQEITDISVGNFLGSRIKLQAKNNQPEQYFQISGKKISANSPASPGINYKTGDIIALEKSFAEFLLTIYEKF
;
A
#
# COMPACT_ATOMS: atom_id res chain seq x y z
N MET A 1 -5.17 3.68 -46.94
CA MET A 1 -6.04 2.93 -46.01
C MET A 1 -5.29 1.86 -45.22
N LYS A 2 -4.45 0.99 -45.79
CA LYS A 2 -3.72 -0.07 -45.04
C LYS A 2 -2.80 0.50 -43.92
N LYS A 3 -2.11 1.64 -44.14
CA LYS A 3 -1.22 2.26 -43.13
C LYS A 3 -1.99 2.80 -41.90
N ILE A 4 -3.21 3.29 -42.07
CA ILE A 4 -4.06 3.78 -40.98
C ILE A 4 -4.53 2.60 -40.10
N LEU A 5 -4.81 1.44 -40.73
CA LEU A 5 -5.21 0.25 -40.00
C LEU A 5 -4.10 -0.28 -39.07
N TYR A 6 -2.83 -0.22 -39.50
CA TYR A 6 -1.68 -0.60 -38.65
C TYR A 6 -1.49 0.34 -37.45
N ILE A 7 -1.75 1.66 -37.62
CA ILE A 7 -1.67 2.62 -36.51
C ILE A 7 -2.77 2.32 -35.48
N PHE A 8 -3.97 1.96 -35.90
CA PHE A 8 -5.06 1.57 -35.01
C PHE A 8 -4.75 0.27 -34.23
N ILE A 9 -4.13 -0.72 -34.87
CA ILE A 9 -3.74 -1.98 -34.22
C ILE A 9 -2.65 -1.74 -33.16
N VAL A 10 -1.65 -0.90 -33.45
CA VAL A 10 -0.59 -0.54 -32.50
C VAL A 10 -1.12 0.27 -31.32
N LEU A 11 -2.08 1.17 -31.54
CA LEU A 11 -2.75 1.92 -30.46
C LEU A 11 -3.61 1.00 -29.56
N TYR A 12 -4.24 -0.02 -30.13
CA TYR A 12 -5.05 -0.98 -29.35
C TYR A 12 -4.19 -1.92 -28.51
N SER A 13 -2.97 -2.26 -28.94
CA SER A 13 -2.06 -3.14 -28.18
C SER A 13 -1.47 -2.46 -26.94
N SER A 14 -1.53 -1.13 -26.83
CA SER A 14 -1.02 -0.38 -25.69
C SER A 14 -1.94 -0.42 -24.44
N PHE A 15 -3.16 -0.94 -24.56
CA PHE A 15 -4.14 -0.99 -23.47
C PHE A 15 -4.19 -2.34 -22.71
N CYS A 16 -3.33 -3.29 -23.05
CA CYS A 16 -3.40 -4.65 -22.50
C CYS A 16 -2.55 -4.93 -21.25
N PHE A 17 -1.93 -3.93 -20.63
CA PHE A 17 -1.16 -4.12 -19.41
C PHE A 17 -1.92 -3.55 -18.20
N SER A 18 -3.03 -4.17 -17.85
CA SER A 18 -3.75 -3.86 -16.62
C SER A 18 -3.74 -5.08 -15.71
N GLN A 19 -3.49 -4.87 -14.42
CA GLN A 19 -3.68 -5.91 -13.43
C GLN A 19 -5.17 -6.25 -13.36
N ASN A 20 -5.49 -7.55 -13.46
CA ASN A 20 -6.84 -8.05 -13.37
C ASN A 20 -7.16 -8.40 -11.92
N ILE A 21 -8.28 -7.90 -11.42
CA ILE A 21 -8.72 -8.10 -10.05
C ILE A 21 -10.11 -8.70 -10.10
N PHE A 22 -10.26 -9.95 -9.68
CA PHE A 22 -11.51 -10.68 -9.73
C PHE A 22 -11.98 -11.10 -8.35
N LEU A 23 -13.24 -10.86 -8.04
CA LEU A 23 -13.91 -11.54 -6.94
C LEU A 23 -14.26 -12.97 -7.44
N THR A 24 -13.38 -13.93 -7.15
CA THR A 24 -13.49 -15.31 -7.64
C THR A 24 -14.44 -16.17 -6.82
N GLU A 25 -14.72 -15.75 -5.58
CA GLU A 25 -15.67 -16.41 -4.68
C GLU A 25 -16.36 -15.37 -3.83
N ALA A 26 -17.69 -15.43 -3.74
CA ALA A 26 -18.50 -14.75 -2.75
C ALA A 26 -19.35 -15.81 -2.04
N LYS A 27 -18.85 -16.28 -0.87
CA LYS A 27 -19.51 -17.33 -0.09
C LYS A 27 -20.65 -16.76 0.73
N GLU A 28 -20.46 -15.58 1.28
CA GLU A 28 -21.42 -14.94 2.15
C GLU A 28 -21.30 -13.41 2.02
N ILE A 29 -22.39 -12.71 2.25
CA ILE A 29 -22.43 -11.25 2.27
C ILE A 29 -22.79 -10.81 3.68
N HIS A 30 -21.95 -9.96 4.29
CA HIS A 30 -22.14 -9.44 5.61
C HIS A 30 -22.44 -7.94 5.58
N ALA A 31 -23.47 -7.51 6.31
CA ALA A 31 -23.77 -6.08 6.45
C ALA A 31 -22.72 -5.42 7.35
N ASN A 32 -21.91 -4.54 6.78
CA ASN A 32 -20.82 -3.91 7.49
C ASN A 32 -20.61 -2.45 7.08
N ASN A 33 -20.53 -1.55 8.07
CA ASN A 33 -20.28 -0.12 7.87
C ASN A 33 -18.84 0.31 8.21
N ASP A 34 -17.94 -0.64 8.54
CA ASP A 34 -16.54 -0.31 8.78
C ASP A 34 -15.89 0.18 7.49
N LYS A 35 -15.24 1.34 7.57
CA LYS A 35 -14.56 1.96 6.42
C LYS A 35 -13.16 1.36 6.17
N PHE A 36 -12.59 0.67 7.15
CA PHE A 36 -11.25 0.12 7.02
C PHE A 36 -11.27 -1.29 6.41
N LEU A 37 -10.15 -1.66 5.81
CA LEU A 37 -9.84 -3.00 5.32
C LEU A 37 -8.49 -3.41 5.90
N TYR A 38 -8.51 -4.20 6.98
CA TYR A 38 -7.33 -4.53 7.78
C TYR A 38 -6.56 -5.73 7.20
N ALA A 39 -5.25 -5.64 7.16
CA ALA A 39 -4.39 -6.77 6.82
C ALA A 39 -4.22 -7.67 8.05
N LEU A 40 -4.51 -8.95 7.90
CA LEU A 40 -4.28 -9.96 8.93
C LEU A 40 -2.90 -10.60 8.72
N THR A 41 -2.12 -10.73 9.79
CA THR A 41 -0.78 -11.34 9.77
C THR A 41 -0.85 -12.86 9.72
N GLU A 42 -1.97 -13.44 10.18
CA GLU A 42 -2.22 -14.88 10.21
C GLU A 42 -3.62 -15.17 9.68
N GLU A 43 -3.81 -16.36 9.10
CA GLU A 43 -5.12 -16.82 8.65
C GLU A 43 -6.03 -17.05 9.87
N PRO A 44 -7.21 -16.40 9.92
CA PRO A 44 -8.15 -16.59 11.01
C PRO A 44 -8.62 -18.05 11.08
N LYS A 45 -8.68 -18.61 12.29
CA LYS A 45 -9.19 -19.98 12.50
C LYS A 45 -10.68 -19.99 12.79
N THR A 46 -11.12 -19.23 13.81
CA THR A 46 -12.52 -19.21 14.27
C THR A 46 -13.01 -17.81 14.66
N ASP A 47 -12.11 -16.83 14.71
CA ASP A 47 -12.35 -15.48 15.21
C ASP A 47 -12.67 -14.47 14.11
N ALA A 48 -12.98 -14.95 12.91
CA ALA A 48 -13.45 -14.16 11.79
C ALA A 48 -14.33 -14.98 10.86
N GLN A 49 -15.33 -14.35 10.27
CA GLN A 49 -16.24 -14.94 9.29
C GLN A 49 -15.62 -14.83 7.89
N TYR A 50 -15.43 -15.96 7.23
CA TYR A 50 -14.95 -15.98 5.86
C TYR A 50 -16.07 -15.60 4.88
N LEU A 51 -15.80 -14.61 4.02
CA LEU A 51 -16.78 -14.07 3.07
C LEU A 51 -16.50 -14.43 1.61
N GLY A 52 -15.25 -14.58 1.22
CA GLY A 52 -14.90 -14.90 -0.17
C GLY A 52 -13.45 -14.67 -0.52
N LYS A 53 -13.14 -14.72 -1.83
CA LYS A 53 -11.79 -14.58 -2.38
C LYS A 53 -11.71 -13.52 -3.46
N ILE A 54 -10.63 -12.74 -3.44
CA ILE A 54 -10.23 -11.86 -4.52
C ILE A 54 -8.89 -12.35 -5.06
N GLU A 55 -8.85 -12.62 -6.36
CA GLU A 55 -7.62 -12.94 -7.08
C GLU A 55 -7.10 -11.71 -7.81
N VAL A 56 -5.82 -11.45 -7.65
CA VAL A 56 -5.09 -10.37 -8.33
C VAL A 56 -4.06 -11.01 -9.25
N SER A 57 -4.12 -10.69 -10.53
CA SER A 57 -3.21 -11.23 -11.55
C SER A 57 -2.81 -10.16 -12.56
N GLY A 58 -1.58 -10.27 -13.10
CA GLY A 58 -1.03 -9.34 -14.08
C GLY A 58 -0.17 -8.25 -13.44
N PHE A 59 0.31 -7.33 -14.26
CA PHE A 59 1.27 -6.30 -13.87
C PHE A 59 0.58 -4.94 -13.76
N SER A 60 0.86 -4.23 -12.66
CA SER A 60 0.55 -2.80 -12.52
C SER A 60 1.65 -2.09 -11.74
N ASN A 61 1.94 -0.85 -12.14
CA ASN A 61 2.78 0.07 -11.38
C ASN A 61 1.96 1.04 -10.51
N ASP A 62 0.63 0.94 -10.56
CA ASP A 62 -0.30 1.78 -9.80
C ASP A 62 -0.95 0.97 -8.67
N ASP A 63 -0.20 0.82 -7.57
CA ASP A 63 -0.69 0.10 -6.38
C ASP A 63 -1.94 0.75 -5.77
N ALA A 64 -2.15 2.06 -5.97
CA ALA A 64 -3.34 2.75 -5.47
C ALA A 64 -4.58 2.36 -6.27
N ALA A 65 -4.49 2.27 -7.60
CA ALA A 65 -5.57 1.79 -8.45
C ALA A 65 -5.91 0.31 -8.13
N VAL A 66 -4.88 -0.52 -7.96
CA VAL A 66 -5.05 -1.93 -7.57
C VAL A 66 -5.77 -2.04 -6.24
N PHE A 67 -5.30 -1.33 -5.21
CA PHE A 67 -5.96 -1.33 -3.91
C PHE A 67 -7.40 -0.82 -3.97
N SER A 68 -7.67 0.23 -4.74
CA SER A 68 -9.03 0.76 -4.91
C SER A 68 -9.99 -0.29 -5.42
N GLU A 69 -9.60 -1.11 -6.38
CA GLU A 69 -10.44 -2.19 -6.91
C GLU A 69 -10.59 -3.36 -5.92
N ILE A 70 -9.52 -3.75 -5.22
CA ILE A 70 -9.58 -4.73 -4.12
C ILE A 70 -10.56 -4.25 -3.05
N TYR A 71 -10.41 -3.00 -2.60
CA TYR A 71 -11.25 -2.40 -1.58
C TYR A 71 -12.73 -2.41 -1.97
N LYS A 72 -13.07 -1.96 -3.18
CA LYS A 72 -14.46 -2.00 -3.69
C LYS A 72 -15.05 -3.40 -3.66
N LYS A 73 -14.30 -4.40 -4.13
CA LYS A 73 -14.75 -5.80 -4.16
C LYS A 73 -14.89 -6.40 -2.77
N ALA A 74 -13.93 -6.14 -1.86
CA ALA A 74 -14.04 -6.60 -0.47
C ALA A 74 -15.25 -5.97 0.23
N LYS A 75 -15.47 -4.65 0.03
CA LYS A 75 -16.62 -3.94 0.61
C LYS A 75 -17.96 -4.38 0.03
N SER A 76 -18.02 -4.79 -1.23
CA SER A 76 -19.25 -5.26 -1.85
C SER A 76 -19.81 -6.53 -1.21
N ILE A 77 -18.96 -7.34 -0.56
CA ILE A 77 -19.37 -8.52 0.23
C ILE A 77 -19.32 -8.27 1.75
N GLY A 78 -19.06 -7.02 2.18
CA GLY A 78 -19.06 -6.63 3.59
C GLY A 78 -17.75 -6.95 4.33
N GLY A 79 -16.66 -7.23 3.62
CA GLY A 79 -15.35 -7.49 4.22
C GLY A 79 -14.76 -6.25 4.90
N ASN A 80 -14.12 -6.46 6.04
CA ASN A 80 -13.31 -5.44 6.71
C ASN A 80 -11.89 -5.91 7.01
N SER A 81 -11.57 -7.15 6.67
CA SER A 81 -10.22 -7.68 6.84
C SER A 81 -9.89 -8.68 5.74
N TYR A 82 -8.60 -8.88 5.50
CA TYR A 82 -8.13 -9.86 4.54
C TYR A 82 -6.84 -10.54 5.04
N PHE A 83 -6.67 -11.78 4.59
CA PHE A 83 -5.42 -12.52 4.69
C PHE A 83 -4.90 -12.80 3.29
N MET A 84 -3.62 -12.49 3.02
CA MET A 84 -3.01 -12.69 1.70
C MET A 84 -2.25 -14.01 1.67
N LYS A 85 -2.51 -14.81 0.63
CA LYS A 85 -1.70 -15.97 0.29
C LYS A 85 -1.03 -15.78 -1.07
N PRO A 86 0.23 -16.24 -1.24
CA PRO A 86 0.80 -16.39 -2.56
C PRO A 86 -0.10 -17.28 -3.43
N ALA A 87 -0.20 -16.98 -4.71
CA ALA A 87 -0.79 -17.93 -5.64
C ALA A 87 0.16 -19.12 -5.78
N GLU A 88 -0.38 -20.33 -5.72
CA GLU A 88 0.39 -21.55 -5.93
C GLU A 88 0.78 -21.65 -7.41
N ASN A 89 2.05 -21.89 -7.68
CA ASN A 89 2.49 -22.23 -9.03
C ASN A 89 2.21 -23.71 -9.32
N ILE A 90 2.33 -24.13 -10.60
CA ILE A 90 2.08 -25.49 -11.08
C ILE A 90 2.95 -26.54 -10.34
N GLU A 91 4.08 -26.12 -9.76
CA GLU A 91 5.02 -26.98 -9.03
C GLU A 91 4.74 -27.03 -7.51
N GLY A 92 3.69 -26.39 -7.03
CA GLY A 92 3.31 -26.34 -5.61
C GLY A 92 4.20 -25.43 -4.74
N ASN A 93 5.07 -24.63 -5.36
CA ASN A 93 5.89 -23.66 -4.64
C ASN A 93 5.10 -22.35 -4.44
N SER A 94 5.04 -21.89 -3.19
CA SER A 94 4.31 -20.67 -2.80
C SER A 94 5.25 -19.51 -2.47
N THR A 95 6.12 -19.12 -3.42
CA THR A 95 6.86 -17.87 -3.28
C THR A 95 5.94 -16.68 -3.60
N PHE A 96 5.99 -15.64 -2.78
CA PHE A 96 5.19 -14.44 -3.03
C PHE A 96 5.54 -13.82 -4.39
N ASN A 97 4.53 -13.67 -5.23
CA ASN A 97 4.62 -12.98 -6.50
C ASN A 97 3.74 -11.73 -6.45
N PRO A 98 4.31 -10.51 -6.49
CA PRO A 98 3.52 -9.27 -6.44
C PRO A 98 2.57 -9.10 -7.64
N HIS A 99 2.70 -9.94 -8.65
CA HIS A 99 1.84 -9.93 -9.85
C HIS A 99 0.79 -11.05 -9.84
N HIS A 100 0.79 -11.93 -8.85
CA HIS A 100 -0.21 -12.99 -8.72
C HIS A 100 -0.35 -13.45 -7.26
N TYR A 101 -1.44 -13.05 -6.62
CA TYR A 101 -1.74 -13.41 -5.23
C TYR A 101 -3.25 -13.46 -4.98
N ILE A 102 -3.63 -14.10 -3.88
CA ILE A 102 -5.02 -14.29 -3.49
C ILE A 102 -5.26 -13.62 -2.13
N LEU A 103 -6.33 -12.85 -2.04
CA LEU A 103 -6.83 -12.27 -0.81
C LEU A 103 -8.07 -13.03 -0.35
N TYR A 104 -7.97 -13.66 0.82
CA TYR A 104 -9.09 -14.25 1.53
C TYR A 104 -9.75 -13.15 2.34
N ILE A 105 -11.04 -12.88 2.06
CA ILE A 105 -11.78 -11.76 2.65
C ILE A 105 -12.59 -12.26 3.81
N TYR A 106 -12.52 -11.51 4.92
CA TYR A 106 -13.19 -11.82 6.17
C TYR A 106 -13.96 -10.61 6.71
N TYR A 107 -14.97 -10.92 7.52
CA TYR A 107 -15.48 -10.00 8.52
C TYR A 107 -14.89 -10.37 9.88
N LYS A 108 -14.31 -9.42 10.57
CA LYS A 108 -13.74 -9.56 11.92
C LYS A 108 -14.19 -8.40 12.79
N GLU A 109 -14.60 -8.69 14.03
CA GLU A 109 -14.96 -7.64 14.96
C GLU A 109 -13.75 -6.73 15.24
N LYS A 110 -13.97 -5.42 15.17
CA LYS A 110 -12.89 -4.42 15.23
C LYS A 110 -12.07 -4.51 16.53
N GLN A 111 -12.71 -4.84 17.65
CA GLN A 111 -12.04 -4.96 18.95
C GLN A 111 -11.05 -6.11 19.03
N THR A 112 -11.20 -7.11 18.14
CA THR A 112 -10.32 -8.30 18.09
C THR A 112 -9.15 -8.13 17.14
N ILE A 113 -9.06 -7.00 16.41
CA ILE A 113 -7.96 -6.72 15.49
C ILE A 113 -6.80 -6.12 16.28
N PRO A 114 -5.62 -6.79 16.33
CA PRO A 114 -4.47 -6.29 17.05
C PRO A 114 -4.03 -4.92 16.50
N GLN A 115 -3.79 -3.97 17.39
CA GLN A 115 -3.22 -2.67 17.03
C GLN A 115 -1.86 -2.53 17.70
N LYS A 116 -0.89 -2.04 16.95
CA LYS A 116 0.42 -1.69 17.50
C LYS A 116 0.39 -0.21 17.86
N GLU A 117 1.02 0.11 18.99
CA GLU A 117 1.17 1.49 19.40
C GLU A 117 2.58 2.00 19.12
N ASN A 118 2.69 3.32 18.92
CA ASN A 118 3.96 4.02 18.76
C ASN A 118 4.87 3.43 17.67
N THR A 119 4.29 2.79 16.67
CA THR A 119 5.01 2.24 15.52
C THR A 119 4.82 3.15 14.31
N VAL A 120 5.88 3.39 13.58
CA VAL A 120 5.92 4.20 12.36
C VAL A 120 6.44 3.35 11.22
N TYR A 121 5.77 3.42 10.09
CA TYR A 121 6.20 2.79 8.85
C TYR A 121 6.57 3.85 7.83
N LEU A 122 7.78 3.76 7.29
CA LEU A 122 8.23 4.56 6.15
C LEU A 122 8.19 3.67 4.91
N ILE A 123 7.37 4.01 3.94
CA ILE A 123 7.04 3.18 2.77
C ILE A 123 7.61 3.86 1.52
N ASN A 124 8.44 3.14 0.77
CA ASN A 124 9.01 3.61 -0.50
C ASN A 124 8.43 2.85 -1.69
N PRO A 125 7.48 3.40 -2.44
CA PRO A 125 6.92 2.75 -3.63
C PRO A 125 7.81 2.89 -4.88
N GLU A 126 8.66 3.90 -4.92
CA GLU A 126 9.42 4.30 -6.10
C GLU A 126 10.87 3.80 -6.05
N LYS A 127 11.74 4.42 -6.82
CA LYS A 127 13.18 4.11 -6.88
C LYS A 127 13.83 4.24 -5.51
N GLU A 128 15.01 3.61 -5.34
CA GLU A 128 15.83 3.76 -4.13
C GLU A 128 15.92 5.24 -3.70
N ILE A 129 15.68 5.49 -2.43
CA ILE A 129 15.70 6.83 -1.85
C ILE A 129 16.52 6.88 -0.56
N GLU A 130 17.28 7.96 -0.36
CA GLU A 130 17.98 8.21 0.89
C GLU A 130 17.03 8.91 1.88
N VAL A 131 16.83 8.28 3.03
CA VAL A 131 16.14 8.79 4.20
C VAL A 131 17.16 9.05 5.31
N ARG A 132 16.99 10.12 6.06
CA ARG A 132 17.77 10.37 7.28
C ARG A 132 16.88 10.20 8.49
N ILE A 133 17.35 9.37 9.43
CA ILE A 133 16.69 9.14 10.72
C ILE A 133 17.70 9.48 11.80
N ASN A 134 17.40 10.49 12.62
CA ASN A 134 18.30 11.01 13.64
C ASN A 134 19.72 11.30 13.08
N ASN A 135 19.77 11.94 11.90
CA ASN A 135 20.97 12.25 11.11
C ASN A 135 21.69 11.02 10.48
N LYS A 136 21.27 9.79 10.74
CA LYS A 136 21.81 8.60 10.10
C LYS A 136 21.15 8.40 8.73
N LYS A 137 21.95 8.26 7.68
CA LYS A 137 21.49 8.00 6.32
C LYS A 137 21.18 6.53 6.13
N ILE A 138 20.03 6.25 5.53
CA ILE A 138 19.56 4.93 5.17
C ILE A 138 19.10 4.98 3.73
N LYS A 139 19.54 4.05 2.89
CA LYS A 139 19.04 3.90 1.51
C LYS A 139 17.93 2.87 1.53
N LEU A 140 16.72 3.32 1.30
CA LEU A 140 15.54 2.47 1.27
C LEU A 140 15.27 2.02 -0.17
N PRO A 141 15.31 0.70 -0.46
CA PRO A 141 15.07 0.18 -1.80
C PRO A 141 13.68 0.51 -2.34
N GLN A 142 13.51 0.33 -3.64
CA GLN A 142 12.19 0.38 -4.28
C GLN A 142 11.26 -0.70 -3.71
N ARG A 143 9.98 -0.40 -3.57
CA ARG A 143 8.94 -1.32 -3.07
C ARG A 143 9.33 -1.98 -1.74
N SER A 144 9.83 -1.15 -0.83
CA SER A 144 10.22 -1.58 0.51
C SER A 144 9.67 -0.67 1.59
N PHE A 145 9.69 -1.14 2.82
CA PHE A 145 9.32 -0.34 3.97
C PHE A 145 10.28 -0.54 5.14
N LEU A 146 10.42 0.49 5.94
CA LEU A 146 11.15 0.48 7.19
C LEU A 146 10.18 0.69 8.35
N ARG A 147 10.25 -0.19 9.36
CA ARG A 147 9.52 -0.06 10.61
C ARG A 147 10.41 0.62 11.67
N LEU A 148 9.84 1.59 12.36
CA LEU A 148 10.44 2.29 13.49
C LEU A 148 9.51 2.21 14.69
N ASP A 149 10.02 1.79 15.85
CA ASP A 149 9.28 1.85 17.09
C ASP A 149 9.75 3.12 17.85
N LEU A 150 8.79 4.00 18.13
CA LEU A 150 9.08 5.26 18.81
C LEU A 150 9.29 5.02 20.31
N THR A 151 10.28 5.68 20.87
CA THR A 151 10.60 5.64 22.31
C THR A 151 9.97 6.83 23.02
N GLN A 152 9.46 6.61 24.24
CA GLN A 152 8.97 7.71 25.07
C GLN A 152 10.13 8.66 25.43
N GLN A 153 9.82 9.96 25.48
CA GLN A 153 10.76 11.04 25.79
C GLN A 153 11.85 11.28 24.74
N GLU A 154 11.92 10.48 23.67
CA GLU A 154 12.87 10.68 22.57
C GLU A 154 12.15 11.23 21.34
N ILE A 155 12.79 12.19 20.67
CA ILE A 155 12.30 12.71 19.38
C ILE A 155 12.99 11.94 18.26
N THR A 156 12.21 11.27 17.44
CA THR A 156 12.67 10.67 16.19
C THR A 156 12.53 11.69 15.07
N ASP A 157 13.63 12.10 14.51
CA ASP A 157 13.72 13.07 13.44
C ASP A 157 13.90 12.35 12.10
N ILE A 158 12.95 12.52 11.18
CA ILE A 158 12.94 11.85 9.88
C ILE A 158 12.94 12.92 8.79
N SER A 159 13.89 12.82 7.85
CA SER A 159 13.95 13.74 6.71
C SER A 159 14.29 13.02 5.41
N VAL A 160 13.72 13.52 4.31
CA VAL A 160 13.90 13.02 2.94
C VAL A 160 14.28 14.18 2.03
N GLY A 161 15.24 13.93 1.15
CA GLY A 161 15.76 14.96 0.25
C GLY A 161 16.82 15.86 0.93
N ASN A 162 17.16 16.94 0.23
CA ASN A 162 18.15 17.92 0.68
C ASN A 162 17.46 19.18 1.25
N PHE A 163 18.02 20.37 0.99
CA PHE A 163 17.56 21.65 1.52
C PHE A 163 16.06 21.95 1.30
N LEU A 164 15.48 21.49 0.18
CA LEU A 164 14.05 21.65 -0.14
C LEU A 164 13.25 20.36 0.10
N GLY A 165 13.74 19.46 0.95
CA GLY A 165 13.06 18.23 1.30
C GLY A 165 12.13 18.35 2.50
N SER A 166 11.34 17.31 2.74
CA SER A 166 10.43 17.24 3.88
C SER A 166 11.13 16.69 5.12
N ARG A 167 10.70 17.18 6.29
CA ARG A 167 11.16 16.74 7.60
C ARG A 167 9.99 16.65 8.56
N ILE A 168 9.93 15.56 9.33
CA ILE A 168 8.98 15.38 10.42
C ILE A 168 9.72 15.01 11.70
N LYS A 169 9.13 15.36 12.84
CA LYS A 169 9.59 14.97 14.16
C LYS A 169 8.49 14.22 14.87
N LEU A 170 8.77 13.02 15.30
CA LEU A 170 7.83 12.13 15.94
C LEU A 170 8.30 11.77 17.34
N GLN A 171 7.36 11.56 18.23
CA GLN A 171 7.62 11.14 19.60
C GLN A 171 6.51 10.19 20.04
N ALA A 172 6.83 9.17 20.82
CA ALA A 172 5.84 8.27 21.38
C ALA A 172 4.87 9.00 22.32
N LYS A 173 3.60 8.64 22.26
CA LYS A 173 2.53 9.14 23.14
C LYS A 173 1.72 7.95 23.65
N ASN A 174 1.03 8.13 24.77
CA ASN A 174 0.14 7.11 25.30
C ASN A 174 -1.00 6.82 24.30
N ASN A 175 -1.23 5.54 24.03
CA ASN A 175 -2.25 5.04 23.10
C ASN A 175 -2.16 5.64 21.69
N GLN A 176 -0.95 5.97 21.23
CA GLN A 176 -0.76 6.49 19.88
C GLN A 176 -0.83 5.34 18.87
N PRO A 177 -1.80 5.34 17.93
CA PRO A 177 -1.89 4.30 16.93
C PRO A 177 -0.70 4.33 15.96
N GLU A 178 -0.54 3.26 15.21
CA GLU A 178 0.44 3.15 14.12
C GLU A 178 0.31 4.33 13.14
N GLN A 179 1.44 4.78 12.64
CA GLN A 179 1.52 5.86 11.67
C GLN A 179 2.22 5.37 10.40
N TYR A 180 1.70 5.76 9.26
CA TYR A 180 2.18 5.32 7.96
C TYR A 180 2.53 6.53 7.11
N PHE A 181 3.74 6.56 6.59
CA PHE A 181 4.22 7.63 5.73
C PHE A 181 4.82 7.05 4.45
N GLN A 182 4.33 7.53 3.33
CA GLN A 182 5.00 7.33 2.05
C GLN A 182 6.12 8.34 1.92
N ILE A 183 7.28 7.87 1.49
CA ILE A 183 8.40 8.72 1.11
C ILE A 183 8.53 8.74 -0.40
N SER A 184 8.79 9.90 -0.96
CA SER A 184 8.98 10.08 -2.40
C SER A 184 10.20 10.92 -2.70
N GLY A 185 10.73 10.74 -3.90
CA GLY A 185 11.88 11.49 -4.41
C GLY A 185 11.54 12.90 -4.85
N LYS A 186 12.28 13.41 -5.82
CA LYS A 186 12.09 14.76 -6.37
C LYS A 186 10.72 14.89 -7.02
N LYS A 187 10.01 15.95 -6.65
CA LYS A 187 8.72 16.32 -7.25
C LYS A 187 8.77 17.75 -7.78
N ILE A 188 8.31 17.92 -9.01
CA ILE A 188 8.11 19.22 -9.63
C ILE A 188 6.61 19.34 -9.90
N SER A 189 5.97 20.37 -9.42
CA SER A 189 4.55 20.65 -9.69
C SER A 189 4.36 22.12 -9.99
N ALA A 190 3.45 22.44 -10.94
CA ALA A 190 3.01 23.80 -11.15
C ALA A 190 2.09 24.22 -10.00
N ASN A 191 2.20 25.46 -9.58
CA ASN A 191 1.25 26.05 -8.63
C ASN A 191 -0.14 26.21 -9.28
N SER A 192 -1.14 26.53 -8.48
CA SER A 192 -2.48 26.80 -8.97
C SER A 192 -2.51 28.04 -9.87
N PRO A 193 -3.50 28.19 -10.77
CA PRO A 193 -3.66 29.39 -11.59
C PRO A 193 -3.75 30.71 -10.79
N ALA A 194 -4.20 30.64 -9.53
CA ALA A 194 -4.29 31.77 -8.63
C ALA A 194 -2.93 32.22 -8.04
N SER A 195 -1.90 31.38 -8.14
CA SER A 195 -0.55 31.66 -7.67
C SER A 195 0.44 31.03 -8.66
N PRO A 196 0.73 31.64 -9.79
CA PRO A 196 1.61 31.08 -10.81
C PRO A 196 3.03 30.87 -10.28
N GLY A 197 3.63 29.74 -10.62
CA GLY A 197 4.98 29.39 -10.21
C GLY A 197 5.23 27.89 -10.30
N ILE A 198 6.46 27.50 -10.02
CA ILE A 198 6.89 26.09 -9.98
C ILE A 198 7.24 25.74 -8.54
N ASN A 199 6.59 24.70 -8.00
CA ASN A 199 6.95 24.14 -6.72
C ASN A 199 7.93 22.99 -6.95
N TYR A 200 9.10 23.08 -6.36
CA TYR A 200 10.16 22.08 -6.43
C TYR A 200 10.46 21.52 -5.06
N LYS A 201 10.27 20.21 -4.88
CA LYS A 201 10.69 19.47 -3.68
C LYS A 201 11.76 18.45 -4.04
N THR A 202 12.77 18.33 -3.20
CA THR A 202 13.84 17.31 -3.34
C THR A 202 13.49 15.98 -2.67
N GLY A 203 12.38 15.93 -1.96
CA GLY A 203 11.82 14.75 -1.32
C GLY A 203 10.57 15.13 -0.53
N ASP A 204 9.65 14.21 -0.37
CA ASP A 204 8.41 14.42 0.38
C ASP A 204 8.09 13.28 1.33
N ILE A 205 7.38 13.59 2.42
CA ILE A 205 6.88 12.64 3.42
C ILE A 205 5.37 12.91 3.52
N ILE A 206 4.57 11.91 3.14
CA ILE A 206 3.11 12.04 3.01
C ILE A 206 2.45 10.99 3.90
N ALA A 207 1.55 11.39 4.79
CA ALA A 207 0.78 10.44 5.58
C ALA A 207 -0.14 9.61 4.67
N LEU A 208 -0.18 8.30 4.92
CA LEU A 208 -1.05 7.37 4.20
C LEU A 208 -2.25 6.97 5.04
N GLU A 209 -3.36 6.68 4.37
CA GLU A 209 -4.52 6.02 4.96
C GLU A 209 -4.16 4.59 5.37
N LYS A 210 -4.69 4.14 6.52
CA LYS A 210 -4.31 2.89 7.17
C LYS A 210 -4.48 1.67 6.28
N SER A 211 -5.65 1.49 5.67
CA SER A 211 -5.95 0.29 4.87
C SER A 211 -5.05 0.18 3.64
N PHE A 212 -4.78 1.31 2.97
CA PHE A 212 -3.86 1.34 1.84
C PHE A 212 -2.42 1.09 2.28
N ALA A 213 -2.01 1.68 3.38
CA ALA A 213 -0.67 1.48 3.92
C ALA A 213 -0.45 0.00 4.32
N GLU A 214 -1.38 -0.61 5.04
CA GLU A 214 -1.30 -2.03 5.41
C GLU A 214 -1.25 -2.95 4.18
N PHE A 215 -1.99 -2.60 3.11
CA PHE A 215 -1.87 -3.29 1.84
C PHE A 215 -0.45 -3.21 1.25
N LEU A 216 0.14 -2.02 1.24
CA LEU A 216 1.53 -1.86 0.78
C LEU A 216 2.51 -2.67 1.62
N LEU A 217 2.33 -2.74 2.94
CA LEU A 217 3.18 -3.56 3.82
C LEU A 217 3.08 -5.06 3.52
N THR A 218 1.96 -5.54 2.94
CA THR A 218 1.81 -6.95 2.56
C THR A 218 2.47 -7.30 1.23
N ILE A 219 2.62 -6.34 0.32
CA ILE A 219 3.19 -6.58 -1.02
C ILE A 219 4.62 -6.02 -1.20
N TYR A 220 5.13 -5.28 -0.20
CA TYR A 220 6.48 -4.72 -0.21
C TYR A 220 7.40 -5.47 0.73
N GLU A 221 8.70 -5.42 0.45
CA GLU A 221 9.71 -6.06 1.27
C GLU A 221 10.02 -5.24 2.52
N LYS A 222 10.18 -5.92 3.65
CA LYS A 222 10.67 -5.29 4.87
C LYS A 222 12.17 -5.10 4.76
N PHE A 223 12.62 -3.87 4.98
CA PHE A 223 14.03 -3.49 5.00
C PHE A 223 14.60 -3.55 6.42
#